data_df5b0eb3cffe5dc7fcb623bda6455203
#
_entry.id   df5b0eb3cffe5dc7fcb623bda6455203
#
_cell.length_a   1.000
_cell.length_b   1.000
_cell.length_c   1.000
_cell.angle_alpha   90.00
_cell.angle_beta   90.00
_cell.angle_gamma   90.00
#
_symmetry.space_group_name_H-M   'P 1'
#
loop_
_entity.id
_entity.type
_entity.pdbx_description
1 polymer ?
#
loop_
_entity_poly.entity_id
_entity_poly.type
_entity_poly.pdbx_seq_one_letter_code
_entity_poly.pdbx_strand_id
1 'polypeptide(L)'
;MKKSHFILYLLICLTVVEAYAEFAGNKVLMFYTKPLLLPMIMLYAFVVINHRWNKALKFLLVALFFSWIGDVSLMLTPEHPLDNSLMGVPKSKYFFLLGLSSFLINHLFLISIYRKVTTENGESLFQQNKFSFLPFLAYGIVMVSVVVPPVYDNPEKSLATIPVILYASILLSMSAFAYNRYSFVSTKSFWLVFIGAVLFVFSDSIIALNFLAFPGLIPKPGFVIMTTYVAAEFLIAKGILLQFFEEK
;
A
#
# COMPACT_ATOMS: atom_id res chain seq x y z
N MET A 1 -3.05 -26.13 4.64
CA MET A 1 -4.42 -25.58 4.46
C MET A 1 -5.08 -25.12 5.76
N LYS A 2 -5.27 -25.95 6.79
CA LYS A 2 -5.96 -25.52 8.04
C LYS A 2 -5.31 -24.30 8.74
N LYS A 3 -3.96 -24.24 8.81
CA LYS A 3 -3.23 -23.12 9.46
C LYS A 3 -3.40 -21.78 8.72
N SER A 4 -3.35 -21.76 7.39
CA SER A 4 -3.51 -20.52 6.60
C SER A 4 -4.93 -19.96 6.69
N HIS A 5 -5.97 -20.81 6.73
CA HIS A 5 -7.34 -20.35 6.94
C HIS A 5 -7.54 -19.74 8.34
N PHE A 6 -6.95 -20.36 9.38
CA PHE A 6 -7.01 -19.81 10.74
C PHE A 6 -6.40 -18.42 10.82
N ILE A 7 -5.19 -18.22 10.23
CA ILE A 7 -4.55 -16.90 10.17
C ILE A 7 -5.39 -15.90 9.39
N LEU A 8 -6.04 -16.34 8.29
CA LEU A 8 -6.94 -15.48 7.53
C LEU A 8 -8.14 -15.01 8.36
N TYR A 9 -8.76 -15.88 9.14
CA TYR A 9 -9.86 -15.49 10.04
C TYR A 9 -9.38 -14.48 11.10
N LEU A 10 -8.22 -14.71 11.70
CA LEU A 10 -7.64 -13.74 12.65
C LEU A 10 -7.35 -12.39 11.99
N LEU A 11 -6.82 -12.38 10.77
CA LEU A 11 -6.58 -11.15 10.01
C LEU A 11 -7.90 -10.41 9.74
N ILE A 12 -8.96 -11.12 9.33
CA ILE A 12 -10.27 -10.51 9.09
C ILE A 12 -10.82 -9.91 10.40
N CYS A 13 -10.78 -10.65 11.51
CA CYS A 13 -11.21 -10.13 12.81
C CYS A 13 -10.42 -8.88 13.22
N LEU A 14 -9.09 -8.91 13.09
CA LEU A 14 -8.23 -7.78 13.41
C LEU A 14 -8.53 -6.57 12.52
N THR A 15 -8.76 -6.79 11.20
CA THR A 15 -9.13 -5.72 10.26
C THR A 15 -10.48 -5.08 10.62
N VAL A 16 -11.46 -5.87 11.04
CA VAL A 16 -12.77 -5.36 11.48
C VAL A 16 -12.62 -4.53 12.76
N VAL A 17 -11.80 -4.98 13.72
CA VAL A 17 -11.52 -4.23 14.95
C VAL A 17 -10.81 -2.92 14.66
N GLU A 18 -9.81 -2.91 13.75
CA GLU A 18 -9.13 -1.68 13.34
C GLU A 18 -10.08 -0.74 12.61
N ALA A 19 -10.87 -1.24 11.66
CA ALA A 19 -11.87 -0.45 10.96
C ALA A 19 -12.87 0.23 11.92
N TYR A 20 -13.32 -0.50 12.93
CA TYR A 20 -14.15 0.05 14.00
C TYR A 20 -13.40 1.12 14.82
N ALA A 21 -12.14 0.88 15.17
CA ALA A 21 -11.32 1.83 15.92
C ALA A 21 -11.15 3.16 15.17
N GLU A 22 -10.87 3.11 13.87
CA GLU A 22 -10.78 4.28 13.00
C GLU A 22 -12.13 5.00 12.86
N PHE A 23 -13.22 4.24 12.68
CA PHE A 23 -14.56 4.81 12.61
C PHE A 23 -14.99 5.52 13.91
N ALA A 24 -14.68 4.91 15.05
CA ALA A 24 -14.99 5.44 16.38
C ALA A 24 -13.99 6.52 16.86
N GLY A 25 -12.83 6.71 16.17
CA GLY A 25 -11.76 7.60 16.61
C GLY A 25 -11.05 7.11 17.88
N ASN A 26 -11.05 5.80 18.14
CA ASN A 26 -10.46 5.20 19.33
C ASN A 26 -8.94 5.01 19.16
N LYS A 27 -8.15 6.05 19.51
CA LYS A 27 -6.68 6.07 19.37
C LYS A 27 -5.97 4.95 20.15
N VAL A 28 -6.53 4.54 21.29
CA VAL A 28 -5.95 3.43 22.10
C VAL A 28 -6.06 2.11 21.33
N LEU A 29 -7.22 1.83 20.77
CA LEU A 29 -7.45 0.60 20.02
C LEU A 29 -6.61 0.58 18.74
N MET A 30 -6.56 1.68 17.97
CA MET A 30 -5.70 1.84 16.79
C MET A 30 -4.22 1.58 17.12
N PHE A 31 -3.73 2.07 18.27
CA PHE A 31 -2.34 1.90 18.68
C PHE A 31 -1.95 0.42 18.81
N TYR A 32 -2.85 -0.43 19.28
CA TYR A 32 -2.58 -1.87 19.42
C TYR A 32 -2.91 -2.70 18.19
N THR A 33 -3.93 -2.31 17.41
CA THR A 33 -4.39 -3.13 16.27
C THR A 33 -3.64 -2.86 14.99
N LYS A 34 -3.39 -1.60 14.64
CA LYS A 34 -2.73 -1.20 13.40
C LYS A 34 -1.36 -1.85 13.18
N PRO A 35 -0.44 -1.85 14.16
CA PRO A 35 0.88 -2.48 13.97
C PRO A 35 0.85 -4.00 13.79
N LEU A 36 -0.27 -4.66 14.07
CA LEU A 36 -0.41 -6.12 13.95
C LEU A 36 -0.91 -6.57 12.57
N LEU A 37 -1.50 -5.67 11.77
CA LEU A 37 -2.12 -6.02 10.48
C LEU A 37 -1.12 -6.59 9.49
N LEU A 38 -0.04 -5.86 9.20
CA LEU A 38 0.99 -6.31 8.24
C LEU A 38 1.75 -7.55 8.73
N PRO A 39 2.16 -7.67 10.00
CA PRO A 39 2.70 -8.91 10.53
C PRO A 39 1.78 -10.13 10.34
N MET A 40 0.45 -9.96 10.43
CA MET A 40 -0.49 -11.03 10.17
C MET A 40 -0.53 -11.43 8.68
N ILE A 41 -0.43 -10.45 7.76
CA ILE A 41 -0.29 -10.73 6.31
C ILE A 41 1.04 -11.43 6.03
N MET A 42 2.15 -10.97 6.64
CA MET A 42 3.46 -11.63 6.52
C MET A 42 3.43 -13.08 7.04
N LEU A 43 2.78 -13.30 8.20
CA LEU A 43 2.61 -14.64 8.76
C LEU A 43 1.77 -15.54 7.84
N TYR A 44 0.69 -15.00 7.27
CA TYR A 44 -0.10 -15.71 6.26
C TYR A 44 0.77 -16.11 5.06
N ALA A 45 1.53 -15.18 4.51
CA ALA A 45 2.42 -15.43 3.38
C ALA A 45 3.47 -16.49 3.74
N PHE A 46 4.11 -16.38 4.90
CA PHE A 46 5.11 -17.32 5.39
C PHE A 46 4.57 -18.76 5.49
N VAL A 47 3.36 -18.92 6.04
CA VAL A 47 2.72 -20.24 6.18
C VAL A 47 2.34 -20.82 4.81
N VAL A 48 1.90 -19.99 3.85
CA VAL A 48 1.59 -20.44 2.49
C VAL A 48 2.86 -20.83 1.72
N ILE A 49 3.94 -20.07 1.89
CA ILE A 49 5.25 -20.36 1.25
C ILE A 49 5.79 -21.73 1.69
N ASN A 50 5.64 -22.09 2.96
CA ASN A 50 5.97 -23.42 3.50
C ASN A 50 7.27 -24.00 2.94
N HIS A 51 8.40 -23.29 3.16
CA HIS A 51 9.76 -23.63 2.72
C HIS A 51 10.02 -23.61 1.19
N ARG A 52 9.04 -23.31 0.36
CA ARG A 52 9.20 -23.19 -1.12
C ARG A 52 9.64 -21.78 -1.52
N TRP A 53 10.81 -21.37 -1.10
CA TRP A 53 11.35 -20.02 -1.29
C TRP A 53 11.87 -19.77 -2.70
N ASN A 54 11.55 -18.57 -3.23
CA ASN A 54 12.19 -18.00 -4.39
C ASN A 54 12.47 -16.51 -4.18
N LYS A 55 13.16 -15.87 -5.13
CA LYS A 55 13.53 -14.45 -5.02
C LYS A 55 12.31 -13.53 -4.92
N ALA A 56 11.24 -13.79 -5.68
CA ALA A 56 10.04 -12.97 -5.67
C ALA A 56 9.31 -13.05 -4.32
N LEU A 57 9.25 -14.23 -3.69
CA LEU A 57 8.62 -14.41 -2.38
C LEU A 57 9.43 -13.74 -1.26
N LYS A 58 10.77 -13.73 -1.36
CA LYS A 58 11.61 -12.94 -0.45
C LYS A 58 11.34 -11.44 -0.61
N PHE A 59 11.24 -10.97 -1.86
CA PHE A 59 10.92 -9.56 -2.15
C PHE A 59 9.52 -9.18 -1.66
N LEU A 60 8.53 -10.07 -1.74
CA LEU A 60 7.20 -9.85 -1.16
C LEU A 60 7.27 -9.61 0.35
N LEU A 61 7.99 -10.46 1.10
CA LEU A 61 8.11 -10.26 2.56
C LEU A 61 8.87 -8.99 2.90
N VAL A 62 9.89 -8.62 2.13
CA VAL A 62 10.60 -7.35 2.31
C VAL A 62 9.67 -6.17 2.00
N ALA A 63 8.87 -6.25 0.94
CA ALA A 63 7.87 -5.24 0.61
C ALA A 63 6.89 -5.03 1.77
N LEU A 64 6.27 -6.11 2.27
CA LEU A 64 5.34 -6.06 3.42
C LEU A 64 6.00 -5.51 4.69
N PHE A 65 7.29 -5.82 4.92
CA PHE A 65 8.03 -5.29 6.06
C PHE A 65 8.22 -3.77 5.96
N PHE A 66 8.53 -3.25 4.77
CA PHE A 66 8.61 -1.80 4.56
C PHE A 66 7.24 -1.13 4.65
N SER A 67 6.16 -1.76 4.20
CA SER A 67 4.80 -1.28 4.46
C SER A 67 4.50 -1.19 5.96
N TRP A 68 4.90 -2.20 6.74
CA TRP A 68 4.76 -2.18 8.18
C TRP A 68 5.51 -1.01 8.84
N ILE A 69 6.76 -0.75 8.44
CA ILE A 69 7.51 0.44 8.90
C ILE A 69 6.76 1.72 8.51
N GLY A 70 6.20 1.76 7.30
CA GLY A 70 5.38 2.86 6.82
C GLY A 70 4.18 3.15 7.73
N ASP A 71 3.40 2.12 8.06
CA ASP A 71 2.23 2.21 8.93
C ASP A 71 2.57 2.73 10.32
N VAL A 72 3.60 2.15 10.95
CA VAL A 72 4.05 2.57 12.29
C VAL A 72 4.56 4.02 12.25
N SER A 73 5.28 4.40 11.20
CA SER A 73 5.77 5.76 11.03
C SER A 73 4.63 6.76 10.86
N LEU A 74 3.64 6.47 10.00
CA LEU A 74 2.49 7.36 9.82
C LEU A 74 1.66 7.50 11.10
N MET A 75 1.52 6.44 11.89
CA MET A 75 0.83 6.49 13.19
C MET A 75 1.52 7.45 14.18
N LEU A 76 2.84 7.62 14.07
CA LEU A 76 3.65 8.53 14.89
C LEU A 76 3.80 9.93 14.26
N THR A 77 3.11 10.22 13.16
CA THR A 77 3.05 11.55 12.56
C THR A 77 2.01 12.40 13.29
N PRO A 78 2.31 13.65 13.70
CA PRO A 78 1.33 14.55 14.29
C PRO A 78 0.23 14.92 13.28
N GLU A 79 -1.01 14.80 13.68
CA GLU A 79 -2.16 15.29 12.90
C GLU A 79 -2.42 16.79 13.16
N HIS A 80 -2.02 17.28 14.35
CA HIS A 80 -2.17 18.66 14.79
C HIS A 80 -0.91 19.14 15.50
N PRO A 81 -0.53 20.45 15.46
CA PRO A 81 0.69 20.97 16.09
C PRO A 81 0.80 20.67 17.60
N LEU A 82 -0.32 20.47 18.29
CA LEU A 82 -0.34 20.14 19.73
C LEU A 82 -0.34 18.64 20.02
N ASP A 83 -0.33 17.80 18.99
CA ASP A 83 -0.36 16.32 19.09
C ASP A 83 1.06 15.77 19.21
N ASN A 84 1.69 15.93 20.37
CA ASN A 84 3.11 15.67 20.60
C ASN A 84 3.44 14.22 20.95
N SER A 85 2.44 13.39 21.30
CA SER A 85 2.66 12.01 21.69
C SER A 85 1.44 11.12 21.43
N LEU A 86 1.70 9.84 21.22
CA LEU A 86 0.69 8.78 21.16
C LEU A 86 1.03 7.73 22.20
N MET A 87 0.17 7.55 23.21
CA MET A 87 0.40 6.60 24.33
C MET A 87 1.79 6.74 24.97
N GLY A 88 2.30 7.98 25.11
CA GLY A 88 3.63 8.26 25.65
C GLY A 88 4.79 8.16 24.67
N VAL A 89 4.55 7.74 23.41
CA VAL A 89 5.56 7.73 22.35
C VAL A 89 5.58 9.10 21.67
N PRO A 90 6.73 9.78 21.57
CA PRO A 90 6.82 11.08 20.90
C PRO A 90 6.42 11.03 19.44
N LYS A 91 5.62 11.98 18.98
CA LYS A 91 5.28 12.18 17.56
C LYS A 91 6.22 13.20 16.91
N SER A 92 6.50 13.03 15.62
CA SER A 92 7.34 13.95 14.85
C SER A 92 6.92 14.01 13.39
N LYS A 93 6.95 15.20 12.80
CA LYS A 93 6.72 15.41 11.36
C LYS A 93 7.68 14.63 10.45
N TYR A 94 8.86 14.28 10.93
CA TYR A 94 9.82 13.46 10.18
C TYR A 94 9.34 12.03 9.98
N PHE A 95 8.45 11.52 10.82
CA PHE A 95 7.84 10.20 10.63
C PHE A 95 6.97 10.14 9.38
N PHE A 96 6.39 11.26 8.95
CA PHE A 96 5.70 11.30 7.65
C PHE A 96 6.65 10.96 6.49
N LEU A 97 7.82 11.59 6.44
CA LEU A 97 8.82 11.33 5.39
C LEU A 97 9.38 9.91 5.47
N LEU A 98 9.59 9.41 6.69
CA LEU A 98 10.02 8.03 6.90
C LEU A 98 8.96 7.04 6.41
N GLY A 99 7.69 7.27 6.73
CA GLY A 99 6.57 6.46 6.25
C GLY A 99 6.48 6.45 4.74
N LEU A 100 6.50 7.64 4.12
CA LEU A 100 6.45 7.81 2.67
C LEU A 100 7.62 7.09 1.97
N SER A 101 8.84 7.22 2.51
CA SER A 101 10.03 6.54 1.99
C SER A 101 9.92 5.02 2.11
N SER A 102 9.37 4.53 3.22
CA SER A 102 9.16 3.10 3.45
C SER A 102 8.16 2.50 2.46
N PHE A 103 7.03 3.15 2.24
CA PHE A 103 6.07 2.73 1.22
C PHE A 103 6.64 2.82 -0.20
N LEU A 104 7.46 3.83 -0.48
CA LEU A 104 8.16 3.93 -1.77
C LEU A 104 9.04 2.69 -2.00
N ILE A 105 9.81 2.27 -1.00
CA ILE A 105 10.63 1.06 -1.06
C ILE A 105 9.76 -0.19 -1.26
N ASN A 106 8.63 -0.31 -0.56
CA ASN A 106 7.65 -1.37 -0.80
C ASN A 106 7.28 -1.45 -2.29
N HIS A 107 6.86 -0.33 -2.89
CA HIS A 107 6.44 -0.29 -4.30
C HIS A 107 7.57 -0.68 -5.26
N LEU A 108 8.82 -0.30 -4.99
CA LEU A 108 9.98 -0.70 -5.80
C LEU A 108 10.20 -2.22 -5.76
N PHE A 109 10.01 -2.88 -4.60
CA PHE A 109 10.06 -4.33 -4.51
C PHE A 109 8.91 -5.00 -5.28
N LEU A 110 7.67 -4.46 -5.18
CA LEU A 110 6.53 -4.96 -5.95
C LEU A 110 6.76 -4.81 -7.46
N ILE A 111 7.23 -3.66 -7.94
CA ILE A 111 7.61 -3.44 -9.35
C ILE A 111 8.65 -4.48 -9.78
N SER A 112 9.65 -4.77 -8.94
CA SER A 112 10.69 -5.75 -9.23
C SER A 112 10.12 -7.17 -9.41
N ILE A 113 9.10 -7.55 -8.59
CA ILE A 113 8.38 -8.82 -8.73
C ILE A 113 7.60 -8.84 -10.06
N TYR A 114 6.86 -7.77 -10.37
CA TYR A 114 6.00 -7.69 -11.56
C TYR A 114 6.82 -7.68 -12.86
N ARG A 115 7.91 -6.92 -12.91
CA ARG A 115 8.82 -6.87 -14.07
C ARG A 115 9.42 -8.22 -14.39
N LYS A 116 9.84 -8.98 -13.40
CA LYS A 116 10.46 -10.30 -13.63
C LYS A 116 9.52 -11.22 -14.40
N VAL A 117 8.23 -11.21 -14.07
CA VAL A 117 7.23 -12.05 -14.74
C VAL A 117 7.06 -11.65 -16.22
N THR A 118 7.10 -10.35 -16.52
CA THR A 118 6.87 -9.84 -17.87
C THR A 118 8.08 -9.96 -18.79
N THR A 119 9.29 -10.07 -18.26
CA THR A 119 10.52 -10.16 -19.07
C THR A 119 10.88 -11.58 -19.50
N GLU A 120 10.37 -12.60 -18.81
CA GLU A 120 10.73 -14.00 -19.05
C GLU A 120 9.83 -14.72 -20.07
N ASN A 121 8.66 -14.16 -20.47
CA ASN A 121 7.58 -14.92 -21.11
C ASN A 121 6.95 -14.31 -22.37
N GLY A 122 7.59 -13.38 -23.07
CA GLY A 122 7.07 -12.85 -24.33
C GLY A 122 6.71 -11.35 -24.29
N GLU A 123 5.89 -10.87 -25.25
CA GLU A 123 5.54 -9.46 -25.35
C GLU A 123 4.52 -9.02 -24.30
N SER A 124 4.88 -8.01 -23.53
CA SER A 124 4.02 -7.43 -22.51
C SER A 124 2.92 -6.55 -23.14
N LEU A 125 1.83 -6.27 -22.38
CA LEU A 125 0.78 -5.35 -22.84
C LEU A 125 1.34 -3.98 -23.28
N PHE A 126 2.37 -3.49 -22.60
CA PHE A 126 3.02 -2.22 -22.97
C PHE A 126 3.84 -2.31 -24.27
N GLN A 127 4.31 -3.51 -24.65
CA GLN A 127 4.96 -3.74 -25.95
C GLN A 127 3.94 -3.88 -27.05
N GLN A 128 2.81 -4.57 -26.78
CA GLN A 128 1.70 -4.73 -27.73
C GLN A 128 0.95 -3.42 -27.97
N ASN A 129 0.70 -2.66 -26.90
CA ASN A 129 0.00 -1.37 -26.98
C ASN A 129 0.67 -0.33 -26.06
N LYS A 130 1.49 0.52 -26.67
CA LYS A 130 2.23 1.57 -25.98
C LYS A 130 1.34 2.59 -25.24
N PHE A 131 0.06 2.67 -25.57
CA PHE A 131 -0.88 3.60 -24.94
C PHE A 131 -1.55 3.03 -23.69
N SER A 132 -1.33 1.75 -23.35
CA SER A 132 -1.93 1.09 -22.19
C SER A 132 -1.54 1.74 -20.85
N PHE A 133 -0.45 2.52 -20.78
CA PHE A 133 -0.05 3.24 -19.58
C PHE A 133 -0.74 4.61 -19.42
N LEU A 134 -1.38 5.15 -20.46
CA LEU A 134 -1.98 6.50 -20.45
C LEU A 134 -3.01 6.73 -19.32
N PRO A 135 -3.90 5.78 -18.97
CA PRO A 135 -4.82 5.99 -17.85
C PRO A 135 -4.11 6.27 -16.52
N PHE A 136 -2.99 5.59 -16.25
CA PHE A 136 -2.19 5.80 -15.06
C PHE A 136 -1.50 7.17 -15.07
N LEU A 137 -0.95 7.55 -16.23
CA LEU A 137 -0.33 8.86 -16.42
C LEU A 137 -1.37 9.99 -16.26
N ALA A 138 -2.52 9.87 -16.90
CA ALA A 138 -3.60 10.86 -16.82
C ALA A 138 -4.08 11.04 -15.38
N TYR A 139 -4.30 9.94 -14.66
CA TYR A 139 -4.66 9.98 -13.25
C TYR A 139 -3.57 10.67 -12.42
N GLY A 140 -2.29 10.36 -12.65
CA GLY A 140 -1.17 10.99 -11.97
C GLY A 140 -1.09 12.50 -12.19
N ILE A 141 -1.28 12.95 -13.44
CA ILE A 141 -1.31 14.38 -13.76
C ILE A 141 -2.45 15.09 -13.01
N VAL A 142 -3.64 14.50 -12.99
CA VAL A 142 -4.79 15.06 -12.26
C VAL A 142 -4.49 15.14 -10.76
N MET A 143 -4.01 14.04 -10.15
CA MET A 143 -3.72 14.02 -8.70
C MET A 143 -2.61 15.00 -8.33
N VAL A 144 -1.53 15.08 -9.11
CA VAL A 144 -0.43 16.02 -8.87
C VAL A 144 -0.92 17.46 -9.00
N SER A 145 -1.72 17.78 -10.03
CA SER A 145 -2.26 19.14 -10.21
C SER A 145 -3.21 19.57 -9.09
N VAL A 146 -3.89 18.63 -8.43
CA VAL A 146 -4.81 18.92 -7.32
C VAL A 146 -4.07 19.00 -5.98
N VAL A 147 -3.13 18.07 -5.73
CA VAL A 147 -2.47 17.92 -4.42
C VAL A 147 -1.28 18.86 -4.25
N VAL A 148 -0.47 19.05 -5.30
CA VAL A 148 0.81 19.77 -5.17
C VAL A 148 0.65 21.25 -4.84
N PRO A 149 -0.23 22.05 -5.46
CA PRO A 149 -0.33 23.49 -5.15
C PRO A 149 -0.59 23.77 -3.67
N PRO A 150 -1.62 23.20 -3.01
CA PRO A 150 -1.85 23.47 -1.59
C PRO A 150 -0.75 22.94 -0.66
N VAL A 151 0.01 21.91 -1.06
CA VAL A 151 1.17 21.43 -0.30
C VAL A 151 2.35 22.37 -0.43
N TYR A 152 2.62 22.85 -1.66
CA TYR A 152 3.72 23.78 -1.95
C TYR A 152 3.53 25.14 -1.29
N ASP A 153 2.31 25.68 -1.32
CA ASP A 153 1.97 26.98 -0.76
C ASP A 153 1.94 26.99 0.78
N ASN A 154 1.92 25.81 1.42
CA ASN A 154 1.94 25.69 2.86
C ASN A 154 3.40 25.56 3.37
N PRO A 155 3.93 26.57 4.13
CA PRO A 155 5.33 26.56 4.60
C PRO A 155 5.69 25.33 5.45
N GLU A 156 4.72 24.77 6.19
CA GLU A 156 4.96 23.60 7.05
C GLU A 156 5.03 22.29 6.26
N LYS A 157 4.41 22.25 5.07
CA LYS A 157 4.30 21.05 4.22
C LYS A 157 5.16 21.12 2.96
N SER A 158 5.68 22.29 2.58
CA SER A 158 6.39 22.52 1.32
C SER A 158 7.59 21.57 1.10
N LEU A 159 8.27 21.16 2.16
CA LEU A 159 9.34 20.15 2.10
C LEU A 159 8.86 18.78 1.61
N ALA A 160 7.57 18.46 1.75
CA ALA A 160 6.99 17.20 1.28
C ALA A 160 6.65 17.22 -0.22
N THR A 161 6.70 18.37 -0.90
CA THR A 161 6.28 18.50 -2.31
C THR A 161 7.01 17.54 -3.24
N ILE A 162 8.35 17.54 -3.24
CA ILE A 162 9.14 16.63 -4.08
C ILE A 162 8.96 15.17 -3.67
N PRO A 163 9.05 14.79 -2.37
CA PRO A 163 8.74 13.43 -1.93
C PRO A 163 7.35 12.94 -2.37
N VAL A 164 6.31 13.76 -2.30
CA VAL A 164 4.95 13.40 -2.71
C VAL A 164 4.86 13.13 -4.21
N ILE A 165 5.47 13.98 -5.05
CA ILE A 165 5.51 13.77 -6.52
C ILE A 165 6.25 12.48 -6.87
N LEU A 166 7.41 12.25 -6.25
CA LEU A 166 8.20 11.04 -6.46
C LEU A 166 7.41 9.78 -6.03
N TYR A 167 6.79 9.85 -4.86
CA TYR A 167 5.96 8.78 -4.34
C TYR A 167 4.79 8.44 -5.28
N ALA A 168 4.01 9.44 -5.68
CA ALA A 168 2.89 9.26 -6.60
C ALA A 168 3.34 8.63 -7.93
N SER A 169 4.51 9.04 -8.46
CA SER A 169 5.07 8.48 -9.69
C SER A 169 5.41 6.99 -9.55
N ILE A 170 6.00 6.60 -8.43
CA ILE A 170 6.36 5.19 -8.16
C ILE A 170 5.12 4.34 -7.87
N LEU A 171 4.17 4.84 -7.08
CA LEU A 171 2.89 4.18 -6.80
C LEU A 171 2.11 3.88 -8.09
N LEU A 172 1.98 4.86 -8.98
CA LEU A 172 1.30 4.68 -10.26
C LEU A 172 2.07 3.76 -11.20
N SER A 173 3.40 3.81 -11.18
CA SER A 173 4.24 2.85 -11.90
C SER A 173 4.00 1.43 -11.38
N MET A 174 3.89 1.22 -10.07
CA MET A 174 3.56 -0.08 -9.47
C MET A 174 2.21 -0.58 -9.99
N SER A 175 1.17 0.25 -10.03
CA SER A 175 -0.15 -0.12 -10.55
C SER A 175 -0.11 -0.42 -12.05
N ALA A 176 0.63 0.35 -12.84
CA ALA A 176 0.82 0.10 -14.27
C ALA A 176 1.54 -1.24 -14.52
N PHE A 177 2.59 -1.56 -13.75
CA PHE A 177 3.25 -2.86 -13.83
C PHE A 177 2.35 -4.01 -13.33
N ALA A 178 1.48 -3.79 -12.34
CA ALA A 178 0.47 -4.76 -11.95
C ALA A 178 -0.48 -5.09 -13.10
N TYR A 179 -0.94 -4.07 -13.83
CA TYR A 179 -1.76 -4.23 -15.03
C TYR A 179 -1.01 -4.96 -16.15
N ASN A 180 0.27 -4.66 -16.36
CA ASN A 180 1.10 -5.28 -17.40
C ASN A 180 1.30 -6.80 -17.23
N ARG A 181 0.93 -7.39 -16.08
CA ARG A 181 1.01 -8.84 -15.80
C ARG A 181 -0.07 -9.69 -16.50
N TYR A 182 -1.07 -9.07 -17.11
CA TYR A 182 -2.28 -9.73 -17.61
C TYR A 182 -2.03 -11.02 -18.40
N SER A 183 -1.08 -11.03 -19.33
CA SER A 183 -0.80 -12.17 -20.22
C SER A 183 0.15 -13.22 -19.62
N PHE A 184 0.72 -12.99 -18.43
CA PHE A 184 1.82 -13.78 -17.89
C PHE A 184 1.48 -14.60 -16.64
N VAL A 185 0.32 -14.36 -16.05
CA VAL A 185 -0.12 -15.02 -14.82
C VAL A 185 -1.54 -15.56 -14.98
N SER A 186 -1.98 -16.43 -14.06
CA SER A 186 -3.37 -16.87 -14.05
C SER A 186 -4.32 -15.67 -13.89
N THR A 187 -5.50 -15.75 -14.51
CA THR A 187 -6.53 -14.70 -14.44
C THR A 187 -6.84 -14.30 -12.99
N LYS A 188 -6.87 -15.27 -12.07
CA LYS A 188 -7.11 -15.04 -10.66
C LYS A 188 -5.96 -14.28 -9.98
N SER A 189 -4.69 -14.68 -10.23
CA SER A 189 -3.53 -13.95 -9.75
C SER A 189 -3.49 -12.52 -10.28
N PHE A 190 -3.79 -12.34 -11.57
CA PHE A 190 -3.87 -11.01 -12.20
C PHE A 190 -4.87 -10.11 -11.48
N TRP A 191 -6.14 -10.53 -11.38
CA TRP A 191 -7.18 -9.69 -10.80
C TRP A 191 -6.94 -9.37 -9.33
N LEU A 192 -6.45 -10.32 -8.54
CA LEU A 192 -6.11 -10.05 -7.13
C LEU A 192 -5.06 -8.96 -7.00
N VAL A 193 -3.96 -9.05 -7.76
CA VAL A 193 -2.90 -8.04 -7.69
C VAL A 193 -3.36 -6.71 -8.28
N PHE A 194 -4.08 -6.71 -9.39
CA PHE A 194 -4.50 -5.47 -10.04
C PHE A 194 -5.55 -4.71 -9.20
N ILE A 195 -6.57 -5.41 -8.67
CA ILE A 195 -7.54 -4.80 -7.75
C ILE A 195 -6.84 -4.30 -6.50
N GLY A 196 -5.91 -5.08 -5.93
CA GLY A 196 -5.10 -4.64 -4.81
C GLY A 196 -4.31 -3.37 -5.11
N ALA A 197 -3.67 -3.27 -6.28
CA ALA A 197 -2.94 -2.08 -6.70
C ALA A 197 -3.86 -0.85 -6.86
N VAL A 198 -5.05 -1.03 -7.43
CA VAL A 198 -6.05 0.04 -7.54
C VAL A 198 -6.54 0.51 -6.17
N LEU A 199 -6.82 -0.42 -5.25
CA LEU A 199 -7.21 -0.08 -3.88
C LEU A 199 -6.09 0.65 -3.13
N PHE A 200 -4.83 0.29 -3.39
CA PHE A 200 -3.68 1.01 -2.81
C PHE A 200 -3.62 2.45 -3.30
N VAL A 201 -3.72 2.67 -4.63
CA VAL A 201 -3.78 4.01 -5.21
C VAL A 201 -4.94 4.81 -4.62
N PHE A 202 -6.11 4.18 -4.47
CA PHE A 202 -7.29 4.84 -3.90
C PHE A 202 -7.07 5.25 -2.44
N SER A 203 -6.56 4.35 -1.60
CA SER A 203 -6.21 4.63 -0.20
C SER A 203 -5.26 5.82 -0.08
N ASP A 204 -4.17 5.80 -0.84
CA ASP A 204 -3.14 6.84 -0.78
C ASP A 204 -3.62 8.17 -1.37
N SER A 205 -4.54 8.12 -2.33
CA SER A 205 -5.19 9.33 -2.84
C SER A 205 -6.03 10.01 -1.76
N ILE A 206 -6.71 9.23 -0.91
CA ILE A 206 -7.43 9.77 0.25
C ILE A 206 -6.46 10.40 1.25
N ILE A 207 -5.32 9.75 1.52
CA ILE A 207 -4.27 10.34 2.37
C ILE A 207 -3.80 11.68 1.79
N ALA A 208 -3.45 11.72 0.51
CA ALA A 208 -2.98 12.93 -0.15
C ALA A 208 -4.00 14.06 -0.15
N LEU A 209 -5.25 13.75 -0.47
CA LEU A 209 -6.33 14.74 -0.48
C LEU A 209 -6.70 15.23 0.92
N ASN A 210 -6.86 14.32 1.89
CA ASN A 210 -7.43 14.66 3.19
C ASN A 210 -6.41 15.16 4.21
N PHE A 211 -5.16 14.68 4.18
CA PHE A 211 -4.15 15.06 5.17
C PHE A 211 -3.13 16.08 4.62
N LEU A 212 -2.87 16.06 3.31
CA LEU A 212 -1.92 16.99 2.72
C LEU A 212 -2.60 18.22 2.11
N ALA A 213 -3.52 18.03 1.15
CA ALA A 213 -4.09 19.12 0.36
C ALA A 213 -5.26 19.83 1.05
N PHE A 214 -6.28 19.08 1.48
CA PHE A 214 -7.56 19.61 1.95
C PHE A 214 -7.98 18.94 3.26
N PRO A 215 -7.39 19.29 4.41
CA PRO A 215 -7.71 18.66 5.69
C PRO A 215 -9.22 18.71 6.02
N GLY A 216 -9.78 17.54 6.35
CA GLY A 216 -11.20 17.42 6.68
C GLY A 216 -12.15 17.29 5.49
N LEU A 217 -11.62 17.12 4.26
CA LEU A 217 -12.43 16.92 3.03
C LEU A 217 -13.33 15.68 3.14
N ILE A 218 -12.83 14.60 3.70
CA ILE A 218 -13.54 13.32 3.82
C ILE A 218 -13.83 13.05 5.29
N PRO A 219 -15.10 12.79 5.67
CA PRO A 219 -15.42 12.40 7.04
C PRO A 219 -14.87 11.01 7.35
N LYS A 220 -14.25 10.85 8.53
CA LYS A 220 -13.66 9.59 9.00
C LYS A 220 -12.72 8.92 7.97
N PRO A 221 -11.73 9.65 7.46
CA PRO A 221 -10.88 9.16 6.36
C PRO A 221 -10.10 7.91 6.76
N GLY A 222 -9.68 7.77 8.01
CA GLY A 222 -8.96 6.62 8.53
C GLY A 222 -9.69 5.30 8.30
N PHE A 223 -11.01 5.28 8.50
CA PHE A 223 -11.83 4.09 8.22
C PHE A 223 -11.72 3.64 6.75
N VAL A 224 -11.86 4.57 5.81
CA VAL A 224 -11.79 4.25 4.37
C VAL A 224 -10.37 3.86 3.98
N ILE A 225 -9.37 4.62 4.45
CA ILE A 225 -7.95 4.35 4.20
C ILE A 225 -7.59 2.94 4.68
N MET A 226 -7.84 2.63 5.95
CA MET A 226 -7.40 1.36 6.53
C MET A 226 -8.11 0.15 5.92
N THR A 227 -9.40 0.25 5.63
CA THR A 227 -10.13 -0.85 5.00
C THR A 227 -9.65 -1.13 3.58
N THR A 228 -9.41 -0.09 2.78
CA THR A 228 -8.92 -0.25 1.39
C THR A 228 -7.46 -0.64 1.33
N TYR A 229 -6.63 -0.09 2.22
CA TYR A 229 -5.21 -0.38 2.32
C TYR A 229 -4.93 -1.83 2.75
N VAL A 230 -5.55 -2.31 3.83
CA VAL A 230 -5.36 -3.69 4.30
C VAL A 230 -5.86 -4.69 3.26
N ALA A 231 -6.99 -4.39 2.60
CA ALA A 231 -7.48 -5.18 1.48
C ALA A 231 -6.47 -5.18 0.32
N ALA A 232 -5.89 -4.04 -0.02
CA ALA A 232 -4.88 -3.90 -1.06
C ALA A 232 -3.66 -4.79 -0.80
N GLU A 233 -3.05 -4.65 0.38
CA GLU A 233 -1.86 -5.42 0.77
C GLU A 233 -2.13 -6.93 0.79
N PHE A 234 -3.28 -7.34 1.34
CA PHE A 234 -3.66 -8.74 1.35
C PHE A 234 -3.92 -9.30 -0.05
N LEU A 235 -4.63 -8.57 -0.91
CA LEU A 235 -4.93 -9.00 -2.28
C LEU A 235 -3.66 -9.10 -3.12
N ILE A 236 -2.75 -8.12 -3.01
CA ILE A 236 -1.43 -8.15 -3.67
C ILE A 236 -0.63 -9.37 -3.19
N ALA A 237 -0.50 -9.55 -1.88
CA ALA A 237 0.24 -10.68 -1.32
C ALA A 237 -0.36 -12.02 -1.77
N LYS A 238 -1.68 -12.20 -1.67
CA LYS A 238 -2.38 -13.40 -2.09
C LYS A 238 -2.24 -13.67 -3.60
N GLY A 239 -2.36 -12.64 -4.43
CA GLY A 239 -2.22 -12.78 -5.88
C GLY A 239 -0.80 -13.16 -6.31
N ILE A 240 0.23 -12.61 -5.65
CA ILE A 240 1.63 -13.02 -5.88
C ILE A 240 1.85 -14.47 -5.42
N LEU A 241 1.32 -14.85 -4.25
CA LEU A 241 1.43 -16.24 -3.76
C LEU A 241 0.77 -17.23 -4.72
N LEU A 242 -0.42 -16.93 -5.25
CA LEU A 242 -1.11 -17.78 -6.22
C LEU A 242 -0.30 -18.00 -7.49
N GLN A 243 0.43 -17.01 -7.97
CA GLN A 243 1.31 -17.15 -9.13
C GLN A 243 2.32 -18.30 -9.00
N PHE A 244 2.75 -18.62 -7.76
CA PHE A 244 3.80 -19.63 -7.50
C PHE A 244 3.25 -20.93 -6.92
N PHE A 245 2.00 -20.98 -6.46
CA PHE A 245 1.43 -22.11 -5.72
C PHE A 245 0.10 -22.63 -6.26
N GLU A 246 -0.53 -21.97 -7.23
CA GLU A 246 -1.58 -22.63 -8.01
C GLU A 246 -0.90 -23.52 -9.06
N GLU A 247 -1.25 -24.82 -9.02
CA GLU A 247 -0.96 -25.73 -10.13
C GLU A 247 -1.67 -25.19 -11.39
N LYS A 248 -0.92 -25.12 -12.48
CA LYS A 248 -1.47 -24.74 -13.80
C LYS A 248 -2.44 -25.78 -14.29
#